data_d5fdc18db498bc38a552a0e0efa746bd
#
_entry.id   d5fdc18db498bc38a552a0e0efa746bd
#
_cell.length_a   1.000
_cell.length_b   1.000
_cell.length_c   1.000
_cell.angle_alpha   90.00
_cell.angle_beta   90.00
_cell.angle_gamma   90.00
#
_symmetry.space_group_name_H-M   'P 1'
#
loop_
_entity.id
_entity.type
_entity.pdbx_description
1 polymer ?
#
loop_
_entity_poly.entity_id
_entity_poly.type
_entity_poly.pdbx_seq_one_letter_code
_entity_poly.pdbx_strand_id
1 'polypeptide(L)'
;MLANTKATQIRLNRVSPACWRVTFDNPPLNLMGPKFVLQFREIITAIETDAHLKVVVFDSAVEGFFLNHSDFTAKLEDLTGIPAGPTGLPAWPDILVRITRAPVVSIAMIRGRATGNGSEIALACDMSFASREKALLSQWEVGVGLVAGGGPMTRLPRLMGRGRALEVLLSSEDIGGDLAESYGYVNRSLPDTELDGFVDRLAARIASFDKWAIANTKRLVNAASLPPDVEVQAGWDACMASIIRPAAQEKIKRLMARGFHKPGDAETRLGDYLGPPG
;
A
#
# COMPACT_ATOMS: atom_id res chain seq x y z
N MET A 1 -0.97 -17.47 34.40
CA MET A 1 -0.59 -17.45 32.98
C MET A 1 -1.42 -16.36 32.30
N LEU A 2 -0.88 -15.16 32.15
CA LEU A 2 -1.53 -14.07 31.43
C LEU A 2 -1.45 -14.40 29.93
N ALA A 3 -2.59 -14.62 29.30
CA ALA A 3 -2.70 -14.76 27.86
C ALA A 3 -2.10 -13.50 27.23
N ASN A 4 -1.01 -13.69 26.48
CA ASN A 4 -0.36 -12.66 25.66
C ASN A 4 -1.35 -12.33 24.53
N THR A 5 -2.25 -11.37 24.77
CA THR A 5 -3.10 -10.83 23.71
C THR A 5 -2.18 -10.15 22.72
N LYS A 6 -1.86 -10.84 21.62
CA LYS A 6 -1.08 -10.30 20.51
C LYS A 6 -1.76 -9.00 20.05
N ALA A 7 -1.18 -7.85 20.39
CA ALA A 7 -1.71 -6.57 19.93
C ALA A 7 -1.93 -6.63 18.42
N THR A 8 -3.13 -6.35 17.95
CA THR A 8 -3.44 -6.33 16.51
C THR A 8 -2.82 -5.09 15.87
N GLN A 9 -2.26 -5.23 14.66
CA GLN A 9 -1.72 -4.11 13.88
C GLN A 9 -2.71 -3.64 12.80
N ILE A 10 -3.82 -4.39 12.64
CA ILE A 10 -4.86 -4.08 11.66
C ILE A 10 -6.20 -4.38 12.33
N ARG A 11 -7.09 -3.40 12.28
CA ARG A 11 -8.45 -3.56 12.81
C ARG A 11 -9.42 -3.79 11.65
N LEU A 12 -10.29 -4.78 11.78
CA LEU A 12 -11.38 -5.04 10.85
C LEU A 12 -12.71 -4.63 11.50
N ASN A 13 -13.39 -3.65 10.92
CA ASN A 13 -14.72 -3.21 11.30
C ASN A 13 -15.72 -3.56 10.19
N ARG A 14 -16.73 -4.36 10.50
CA ARG A 14 -17.85 -4.67 9.61
C ARG A 14 -18.94 -3.60 9.79
N VAL A 15 -18.82 -2.50 9.02
CA VAL A 15 -19.76 -1.36 9.07
C VAL A 15 -21.18 -1.83 8.70
N SER A 16 -21.28 -2.73 7.72
CA SER A 16 -22.50 -3.47 7.35
C SER A 16 -22.10 -4.79 6.73
N PRO A 17 -23.05 -5.72 6.47
CA PRO A 17 -22.74 -6.93 5.72
C PRO A 17 -22.11 -6.67 4.34
N ALA A 18 -22.43 -5.54 3.70
CA ALA A 18 -21.94 -5.19 2.37
C ALA A 18 -20.72 -4.25 2.36
N CYS A 19 -20.35 -3.67 3.50
CA CYS A 19 -19.26 -2.70 3.58
C CYS A 19 -18.41 -2.92 4.83
N TRP A 20 -17.09 -3.13 4.63
CA TRP A 20 -16.12 -3.26 5.71
C TRP A 20 -15.10 -2.13 5.67
N ARG A 21 -14.50 -1.84 6.84
CA ARG A 21 -13.39 -0.93 7.00
C ARG A 21 -12.21 -1.66 7.62
N VAL A 22 -11.06 -1.57 6.98
CA VAL A 22 -9.79 -2.15 7.43
C VAL A 22 -8.88 -0.99 7.81
N THR A 23 -8.59 -0.84 9.10
CA THR A 23 -7.82 0.27 9.64
C THR A 23 -6.43 -0.21 10.05
N PHE A 24 -5.40 0.34 9.45
CA PHE A 24 -4.01 0.11 9.86
C PHE A 24 -3.74 0.83 11.18
N ASP A 25 -3.20 0.11 12.17
CA ASP A 25 -3.02 0.60 13.53
C ASP A 25 -1.77 -0.02 14.18
N ASN A 26 -0.60 0.36 13.67
CA ASN A 26 0.70 -0.06 14.17
C ASN A 26 1.58 1.16 14.54
N PRO A 27 1.18 1.92 15.62
CA PRO A 27 1.93 3.11 16.01
C PRO A 27 3.37 2.77 16.42
N PRO A 28 4.31 3.74 16.37
CA PRO A 28 4.06 5.14 15.99
C PRO A 28 4.13 5.43 14.48
N LEU A 29 4.64 4.55 13.66
CA LEU A 29 5.01 4.82 12.26
C LEU A 29 4.21 4.00 11.24
N ASN A 30 3.37 3.10 11.66
CA ASN A 30 2.60 2.21 10.79
C ASN A 30 3.49 1.39 9.84
N LEU A 31 4.60 0.84 10.34
CA LEU A 31 5.54 0.02 9.57
C LEU A 31 4.96 -1.36 9.24
N MET A 32 5.31 -1.88 8.08
CA MET A 32 4.96 -3.24 7.64
C MET A 32 6.03 -4.24 8.04
N GLY A 33 5.75 -5.07 9.02
CA GLY A 33 6.59 -6.20 9.44
C GLY A 33 5.93 -7.57 9.18
N PRO A 34 6.62 -8.68 9.52
CA PRO A 34 6.10 -10.04 9.28
C PRO A 34 4.71 -10.28 9.89
N LYS A 35 4.48 -9.76 11.09
CA LYS A 35 3.19 -9.87 11.79
C LYS A 35 2.08 -9.16 11.03
N PHE A 36 2.34 -7.96 10.50
CA PHE A 36 1.41 -7.21 9.66
C PHE A 36 1.02 -8.03 8.43
N VAL A 37 2.00 -8.59 7.71
CA VAL A 37 1.77 -9.40 6.51
C VAL A 37 0.88 -10.60 6.81
N LEU A 38 1.11 -11.31 7.91
CA LEU A 38 0.29 -12.46 8.31
C LEU A 38 -1.15 -12.06 8.63
N GLN A 39 -1.35 -11.00 9.42
CA GLN A 39 -2.68 -10.49 9.74
C GLN A 39 -3.42 -9.98 8.49
N PHE A 40 -2.70 -9.28 7.62
CA PHE A 40 -3.29 -8.73 6.40
C PHE A 40 -3.73 -9.84 5.44
N ARG A 41 -2.94 -10.90 5.30
CA ARG A 41 -3.30 -12.09 4.50
C ARG A 41 -4.58 -12.75 4.99
N GLU A 42 -4.78 -12.86 6.31
CA GLU A 42 -6.01 -13.38 6.90
C GLU A 42 -7.22 -12.50 6.56
N ILE A 43 -7.06 -11.17 6.66
CA ILE A 43 -8.10 -10.20 6.32
C ILE A 43 -8.45 -10.28 4.84
N ILE A 44 -7.47 -10.36 3.94
CA ILE A 44 -7.71 -10.49 2.50
C ILE A 44 -8.45 -11.80 2.19
N THR A 45 -8.10 -12.89 2.85
CA THR A 45 -8.85 -14.15 2.71
C THR A 45 -10.30 -13.99 3.14
N ALA A 46 -10.56 -13.31 4.25
CA ALA A 46 -11.93 -13.04 4.69
C ALA A 46 -12.71 -12.16 3.70
N ILE A 47 -12.07 -11.13 3.10
CA ILE A 47 -12.66 -10.26 2.08
C ILE A 47 -13.06 -11.06 0.83
N GLU A 48 -12.19 -11.95 0.36
CA GLU A 48 -12.43 -12.74 -0.85
C GLU A 48 -13.56 -13.76 -0.68
N THR A 49 -13.70 -14.32 0.52
CA THR A 49 -14.61 -15.43 0.79
C THR A 49 -15.98 -15.01 1.32
N ASP A 50 -16.14 -13.75 1.75
CA ASP A 50 -17.41 -13.28 2.28
C ASP A 50 -18.47 -13.14 1.17
N ALA A 51 -19.63 -13.78 1.38
CA ALA A 51 -20.69 -13.83 0.38
C ALA A 51 -21.43 -12.49 0.18
N HIS A 52 -21.44 -11.63 1.19
CA HIS A 52 -22.24 -10.40 1.23
C HIS A 52 -21.43 -9.13 1.00
N LEU A 53 -20.13 -9.16 1.25
CA LEU A 53 -19.25 -8.01 1.12
C LEU A 53 -19.19 -7.55 -0.33
N LYS A 54 -19.28 -6.23 -0.53
CA LYS A 54 -19.24 -5.57 -1.84
C LYS A 54 -18.17 -4.49 -1.89
N VAL A 55 -17.89 -3.84 -0.75
CA VAL A 55 -16.90 -2.75 -0.65
C VAL A 55 -16.07 -2.91 0.61
N VAL A 56 -14.77 -2.70 0.48
CA VAL A 56 -13.84 -2.54 1.60
C VAL A 56 -13.10 -1.22 1.48
N VAL A 57 -13.03 -0.49 2.58
CA VAL A 57 -12.24 0.76 2.70
C VAL A 57 -11.03 0.48 3.56
N PHE A 58 -9.84 0.81 3.06
CA PHE A 58 -8.58 0.78 3.80
C PHE A 58 -8.24 2.19 4.27
N ASP A 59 -8.01 2.36 5.56
CA ASP A 59 -7.60 3.62 6.18
C ASP A 59 -6.58 3.41 7.31
N SER A 60 -6.27 4.44 8.05
CA SER A 60 -5.30 4.40 9.15
C SER A 60 -5.79 5.12 10.40
N ALA A 61 -5.41 4.59 11.55
CA ALA A 61 -5.57 5.23 12.86
C ALA A 61 -4.29 5.95 13.33
N VAL A 62 -3.17 5.78 12.62
CA VAL A 62 -1.89 6.40 12.98
C VAL A 62 -1.79 7.76 12.31
N GLU A 63 -1.76 8.81 13.12
CA GLU A 63 -1.66 10.18 12.62
C GLU A 63 -0.39 10.36 11.77
N GLY A 64 -0.53 11.02 10.62
CA GLY A 64 0.57 11.27 9.69
C GLY A 64 0.95 10.10 8.77
N PHE A 65 0.39 8.90 8.98
CA PHE A 65 0.73 7.72 8.19
C PHE A 65 -0.50 6.92 7.77
N PHE A 66 -0.70 6.72 6.47
CA PHE A 66 -1.63 5.71 5.97
C PHE A 66 -1.07 4.31 6.22
N LEU A 67 0.00 3.96 5.54
CA LEU A 67 0.91 2.87 5.85
C LEU A 67 2.29 3.28 5.35
N ASN A 68 3.30 2.99 6.14
CA ASN A 68 4.67 3.31 5.81
C ASN A 68 5.36 2.13 5.10
N HIS A 69 6.68 2.17 5.04
CA HIS A 69 7.53 1.16 4.41
C HIS A 69 7.71 -0.10 5.29
N SER A 70 8.47 -1.06 4.77
CA SER A 70 8.86 -2.26 5.50
C SER A 70 9.63 -1.94 6.77
N ASP A 71 9.46 -2.78 7.78
CA ASP A 71 10.28 -2.77 9.00
C ASP A 71 11.65 -3.39 8.73
N PHE A 72 12.65 -2.54 8.46
CA PHE A 72 14.04 -2.97 8.24
C PHE A 72 14.77 -3.36 9.53
N THR A 73 14.13 -3.31 10.70
CA THR A 73 14.65 -3.89 11.94
C THR A 73 14.27 -5.36 12.08
N ALA A 74 13.25 -5.82 11.37
CA ALA A 74 12.91 -7.23 11.28
C ALA A 74 13.94 -7.97 10.42
N LYS A 75 14.16 -9.25 10.73
CA LYS A 75 15.03 -10.08 9.88
C LYS A 75 14.37 -10.31 8.54
N LEU A 76 15.15 -10.23 7.48
CA LEU A 76 14.64 -10.44 6.12
C LEU A 76 14.01 -11.85 5.98
N GLU A 77 14.62 -12.85 6.62
CA GLU A 77 14.15 -14.23 6.61
C GLU A 77 12.75 -14.39 7.21
N ASP A 78 12.38 -13.55 8.20
CA ASP A 78 11.05 -13.58 8.81
C ASP A 78 9.97 -13.11 7.83
N LEU A 79 10.30 -12.25 6.88
CA LEU A 79 9.40 -11.81 5.80
C LEU A 79 9.40 -12.79 4.62
N THR A 80 10.60 -13.17 4.14
CA THR A 80 10.76 -14.04 2.97
C THR A 80 10.42 -15.50 3.28
N GLY A 81 10.48 -15.90 4.54
CA GLY A 81 10.08 -17.23 5.03
C GLY A 81 8.57 -17.42 5.14
N ILE A 82 7.76 -16.35 4.98
CA ILE A 82 6.31 -16.50 4.91
C ILE A 82 5.97 -17.25 3.60
N PRO A 83 5.22 -18.38 3.68
CA PRO A 83 4.92 -19.15 2.49
C PRO A 83 4.20 -18.34 1.40
N ALA A 84 4.48 -18.69 0.15
CA ALA A 84 3.77 -18.14 -1.00
C ALA A 84 2.24 -18.28 -0.82
N GLY A 85 1.50 -17.35 -1.38
CA GLY A 85 0.05 -17.37 -1.30
C GLY A 85 -0.63 -18.20 -2.40
N PRO A 86 -1.96 -18.18 -2.46
CA PRO A 86 -2.75 -18.96 -3.43
C PRO A 86 -2.44 -18.63 -4.90
N THR A 87 -1.91 -17.45 -5.21
CA THR A 87 -1.52 -17.09 -6.59
C THR A 87 -0.20 -17.72 -7.01
N GLY A 88 0.55 -18.32 -6.09
CA GLY A 88 1.91 -18.82 -6.30
C GLY A 88 2.99 -17.74 -6.12
N LEU A 89 2.59 -16.49 -5.99
CA LEU A 89 3.52 -15.37 -5.71
C LEU A 89 3.98 -15.36 -4.26
N PRO A 90 5.15 -14.76 -3.94
CA PRO A 90 5.58 -14.48 -2.57
C PRO A 90 4.51 -13.69 -1.79
N ALA A 91 4.51 -13.83 -0.46
CA ALA A 91 3.40 -13.39 0.40
C ALA A 91 2.94 -11.96 0.17
N TRP A 92 3.85 -11.00 0.00
CA TRP A 92 3.48 -9.60 -0.21
C TRP A 92 2.88 -9.34 -1.59
N PRO A 93 3.52 -9.68 -2.71
CA PRO A 93 2.91 -9.59 -4.03
C PRO A 93 1.58 -10.36 -4.16
N ASP A 94 1.48 -11.54 -3.52
CA ASP A 94 0.22 -12.32 -3.50
C ASP A 94 -0.93 -11.52 -2.89
N ILE A 95 -0.71 -10.92 -1.72
CA ILE A 95 -1.71 -10.09 -1.05
C ILE A 95 -2.20 -8.96 -1.97
N LEU A 96 -1.28 -8.24 -2.61
CA LEU A 96 -1.60 -7.11 -3.49
C LEU A 96 -2.38 -7.54 -4.74
N VAL A 97 -1.99 -8.67 -5.36
CA VAL A 97 -2.70 -9.24 -6.50
C VAL A 97 -4.10 -9.68 -6.10
N ARG A 98 -4.25 -10.29 -4.93
CA ARG A 98 -5.55 -10.73 -4.40
C ARG A 98 -6.48 -9.57 -4.10
N ILE A 99 -5.99 -8.47 -3.48
CA ILE A 99 -6.78 -7.23 -3.30
C ILE A 99 -7.37 -6.78 -4.63
N THR A 100 -6.51 -6.70 -5.65
CA THR A 100 -6.92 -6.24 -6.97
C THR A 100 -7.93 -7.18 -7.65
N ARG A 101 -7.84 -8.50 -7.42
CA ARG A 101 -8.70 -9.51 -8.06
C ARG A 101 -9.93 -9.89 -7.25
N ALA A 102 -10.01 -9.55 -5.97
CA ALA A 102 -11.15 -9.85 -5.14
C ALA A 102 -12.48 -9.39 -5.79
N PRO A 103 -13.58 -10.17 -5.67
CA PRO A 103 -14.89 -9.80 -6.24
C PRO A 103 -15.60 -8.70 -5.40
N VAL A 104 -14.81 -7.79 -4.85
CA VAL A 104 -15.17 -6.73 -3.91
C VAL A 104 -14.46 -5.46 -4.36
N VAL A 105 -15.10 -4.32 -4.30
CA VAL A 105 -14.45 -3.02 -4.56
C VAL A 105 -13.58 -2.64 -3.38
N SER A 106 -12.31 -2.36 -3.64
CA SER A 106 -11.34 -1.90 -2.66
C SER A 106 -11.05 -0.41 -2.83
N ILE A 107 -11.13 0.36 -1.74
CA ILE A 107 -10.89 1.81 -1.72
C ILE A 107 -9.79 2.11 -0.71
N ALA A 108 -8.71 2.77 -1.14
CA ALA A 108 -7.73 3.36 -0.24
C ALA A 108 -8.13 4.80 0.09
N MET A 109 -8.29 5.10 1.38
CA MET A 109 -8.53 6.45 1.90
C MET A 109 -7.25 6.95 2.56
N ILE A 110 -6.48 7.77 1.84
CA ILE A 110 -5.11 8.11 2.19
C ILE A 110 -5.08 9.44 2.93
N ARG A 111 -4.77 9.38 4.23
CA ARG A 111 -4.46 10.53 5.07
C ARG A 111 -3.08 10.33 5.68
N GLY A 112 -2.14 11.25 5.38
CA GLY A 112 -0.74 11.08 5.74
C GLY A 112 0.06 10.29 4.70
N ARG A 113 1.22 9.80 5.10
CA ARG A 113 2.17 9.14 4.21
C ARG A 113 1.73 7.73 3.80
N ALA A 114 1.81 7.47 2.51
CA ALA A 114 1.73 6.15 1.89
C ALA A 114 3.08 5.88 1.19
N THR A 115 4.06 5.36 1.93
CA THR A 115 5.45 5.20 1.49
C THR A 115 5.76 3.74 1.19
N GLY A 116 6.37 3.43 0.05
CA GLY A 116 6.73 2.06 -0.34
C GLY A 116 5.53 1.13 -0.26
N ASN A 117 5.49 0.24 0.75
CA ASN A 117 4.39 -0.71 0.93
C ASN A 117 3.00 -0.04 1.07
N GLY A 118 2.92 1.13 1.68
CA GLY A 118 1.67 1.88 1.76
C GLY A 118 1.19 2.37 0.39
N SER A 119 2.11 2.86 -0.43
CA SER A 119 1.83 3.22 -1.82
C SER A 119 1.45 1.99 -2.65
N GLU A 120 2.13 0.85 -2.44
CA GLU A 120 1.83 -0.41 -3.12
C GLU A 120 0.41 -0.92 -2.82
N ILE A 121 -0.08 -0.78 -1.57
CA ILE A 121 -1.49 -1.06 -1.23
C ILE A 121 -2.44 -0.11 -1.96
N ALA A 122 -2.14 1.20 -1.96
CA ALA A 122 -2.96 2.18 -2.67
C ALA A 122 -3.08 1.86 -4.16
N LEU A 123 -1.97 1.44 -4.80
CA LEU A 123 -1.90 1.00 -6.19
C LEU A 123 -2.61 -0.34 -6.45
N ALA A 124 -2.74 -1.19 -5.44
CA ALA A 124 -3.44 -2.47 -5.53
C ALA A 124 -4.95 -2.33 -5.33
N CYS A 125 -5.42 -1.26 -4.69
CA CYS A 125 -6.82 -0.95 -4.56
C CYS A 125 -7.44 -0.54 -5.91
N ASP A 126 -8.75 -0.73 -6.05
CA ASP A 126 -9.48 -0.34 -7.25
C ASP A 126 -9.58 1.18 -7.40
N MET A 127 -9.67 1.86 -6.28
CA MET A 127 -9.72 3.31 -6.21
C MET A 127 -8.93 3.82 -5.02
N SER A 128 -8.35 5.03 -5.15
CA SER A 128 -7.68 5.72 -4.06
C SER A 128 -8.09 7.19 -4.03
N PHE A 129 -8.37 7.67 -2.82
CA PHE A 129 -8.72 9.06 -2.52
C PHE A 129 -7.79 9.58 -1.45
N ALA A 130 -7.27 10.78 -1.65
CA ALA A 130 -6.22 11.35 -0.82
C ALA A 130 -6.69 12.65 -0.14
N SER A 131 -6.23 12.88 1.08
CA SER A 131 -6.29 14.21 1.68
C SER A 131 -5.36 15.15 0.90
N ARG A 132 -5.89 16.27 0.44
CA ARG A 132 -5.14 17.27 -0.33
C ARG A 132 -3.95 17.80 0.45
N GLU A 133 -4.19 18.11 1.71
CA GLU A 133 -3.23 18.78 2.58
C GLU A 133 -2.26 17.82 3.27
N LYS A 134 -2.68 16.57 3.49
CA LYS A 134 -1.93 15.65 4.36
C LYS A 134 -1.32 14.46 3.64
N ALA A 135 -1.89 14.06 2.49
CA ALA A 135 -1.40 12.87 1.81
C ALA A 135 -0.05 13.12 1.14
N LEU A 136 0.87 12.18 1.36
CA LEU A 136 2.16 12.10 0.70
C LEU A 136 2.35 10.67 0.20
N LEU A 137 2.47 10.47 -1.11
CA LEU A 137 2.77 9.19 -1.71
C LEU A 137 4.24 9.14 -2.12
N SER A 138 4.91 8.00 -1.93
CA SER A 138 6.32 7.87 -2.29
C SER A 138 6.69 6.43 -2.64
N GLN A 139 7.54 6.29 -3.69
CA GLN A 139 8.31 5.07 -3.99
C GLN A 139 9.78 5.42 -3.76
N TRP A 140 10.25 5.21 -2.56
CA TRP A 140 11.51 5.71 -2.02
C TRP A 140 12.73 4.81 -2.29
N GLU A 141 12.49 3.61 -2.79
CA GLU A 141 13.42 2.49 -2.82
C GLU A 141 14.72 2.81 -3.58
N VAL A 142 14.61 3.49 -4.73
CA VAL A 142 15.78 3.82 -5.58
C VAL A 142 16.75 4.75 -4.85
N GLY A 143 16.24 5.66 -4.00
CA GLY A 143 17.07 6.55 -3.19
C GLY A 143 18.10 5.82 -2.30
N VAL A 144 17.75 4.62 -1.83
CA VAL A 144 18.66 3.76 -1.05
C VAL A 144 19.25 2.59 -1.86
N GLY A 145 19.05 2.58 -3.18
CA GLY A 145 19.61 1.56 -4.06
C GLY A 145 18.80 0.25 -4.10
N LEU A 146 17.55 0.29 -3.68
CA LEU A 146 16.60 -0.81 -3.79
C LEU A 146 15.73 -0.69 -5.04
N VAL A 147 15.05 -1.78 -5.37
CA VAL A 147 13.95 -1.84 -6.33
C VAL A 147 12.67 -2.13 -5.54
N ALA A 148 11.57 -1.45 -5.81
CA ALA A 148 10.30 -1.69 -5.15
C ALA A 148 9.74 -3.09 -5.46
N GLY A 149 9.17 -3.78 -4.46
CA GLY A 149 8.83 -5.21 -4.60
C GLY A 149 7.36 -5.52 -4.88
N GLY A 150 6.44 -4.63 -4.53
CA GLY A 150 4.99 -4.86 -4.61
C GLY A 150 4.35 -4.48 -5.96
N GLY A 151 5.14 -4.34 -7.02
CA GLY A 151 4.64 -4.14 -8.39
C GLY A 151 4.36 -2.71 -8.82
N PRO A 152 4.93 -1.64 -8.21
CA PRO A 152 4.69 -0.28 -8.69
C PRO A 152 5.27 -0.05 -10.10
N MET A 153 6.37 -0.73 -10.48
CA MET A 153 6.94 -0.66 -11.83
C MET A 153 5.99 -1.17 -12.91
N THR A 154 5.02 -1.99 -12.57
CA THR A 154 4.04 -2.53 -13.52
C THR A 154 2.72 -1.77 -13.47
N ARG A 155 2.34 -1.23 -12.31
CA ARG A 155 1.07 -0.53 -12.10
C ARG A 155 1.15 0.96 -12.49
N LEU A 156 2.18 1.68 -12.06
CA LEU A 156 2.33 3.11 -12.34
C LEU A 156 2.36 3.45 -13.83
N PRO A 157 3.12 2.74 -14.70
CA PRO A 157 3.10 3.04 -16.13
C PRO A 157 1.73 2.85 -16.78
N ARG A 158 0.90 1.93 -16.26
CA ARG A 158 -0.47 1.69 -16.73
C ARG A 158 -1.44 2.77 -16.27
N LEU A 159 -1.19 3.38 -15.12
CA LEU A 159 -2.03 4.44 -14.56
C LEU A 159 -1.69 5.83 -15.13
N MET A 160 -0.40 6.18 -15.20
CA MET A 160 0.04 7.55 -15.47
C MET A 160 0.97 7.70 -16.69
N GLY A 161 1.25 6.61 -17.39
CA GLY A 161 2.19 6.57 -18.50
C GLY A 161 3.67 6.49 -18.04
N ARG A 162 4.55 6.10 -18.98
CA ARG A 162 5.96 5.78 -18.69
C ARG A 162 6.74 6.94 -18.06
N GLY A 163 6.56 8.16 -18.58
CA GLY A 163 7.36 9.32 -18.15
C GLY A 163 7.15 9.64 -16.66
N ARG A 164 5.89 9.83 -16.25
CA ARG A 164 5.53 10.12 -14.85
C ARG A 164 5.85 8.94 -13.92
N ALA A 165 5.66 7.70 -14.39
CA ALA A 165 6.04 6.53 -13.60
C ALA A 165 7.54 6.48 -13.31
N LEU A 166 8.41 6.80 -14.28
CA LEU A 166 9.84 6.89 -14.06
C LEU A 166 10.22 8.05 -13.13
N GLU A 167 9.56 9.21 -13.26
CA GLU A 167 9.74 10.34 -12.36
C GLU A 167 9.46 9.94 -10.91
N VAL A 168 8.29 9.36 -10.62
CA VAL A 168 7.92 8.88 -9.28
C VAL A 168 8.90 7.84 -8.73
N LEU A 169 9.28 6.86 -9.56
CA LEU A 169 10.12 5.75 -9.13
C LEU A 169 11.60 6.11 -8.97
N LEU A 170 12.12 7.02 -9.78
CA LEU A 170 13.56 7.31 -9.82
C LEU A 170 13.93 8.55 -9.01
N SER A 171 13.03 9.52 -8.84
CA SER A 171 13.29 10.66 -7.99
C SER A 171 13.30 10.30 -6.51
N SER A 172 12.50 9.30 -6.12
CA SER A 172 12.25 8.94 -4.72
C SER A 172 11.69 10.12 -3.88
N GLU A 173 11.07 11.08 -4.54
CA GLU A 173 10.47 12.25 -3.92
C GLU A 173 9.10 11.94 -3.31
N ASP A 174 8.67 12.83 -2.43
CA ASP A 174 7.33 12.82 -1.86
C ASP A 174 6.35 13.53 -2.81
N ILE A 175 5.29 12.84 -3.19
CA ILE A 175 4.25 13.33 -4.10
C ILE A 175 3.03 13.74 -3.26
N GLY A 176 2.74 15.02 -3.19
CA GLY A 176 1.57 15.55 -2.48
C GLY A 176 0.24 15.25 -3.19
N GLY A 177 -0.88 15.40 -2.46
CA GLY A 177 -2.21 15.01 -2.92
C GLY A 177 -2.60 15.58 -4.29
N ASP A 178 -2.41 16.89 -4.54
CA ASP A 178 -2.78 17.53 -5.81
C ASP A 178 -1.94 17.02 -6.99
N LEU A 179 -0.64 16.84 -6.79
CA LEU A 179 0.23 16.27 -7.83
C LEU A 179 -0.11 14.81 -8.08
N ALA A 180 -0.42 14.05 -7.03
CA ALA A 180 -0.85 12.66 -7.14
C ALA A 180 -2.14 12.51 -7.97
N GLU A 181 -3.12 13.40 -7.78
CA GLU A 181 -4.32 13.46 -8.61
C GLU A 181 -3.98 13.84 -10.07
N SER A 182 -3.19 14.88 -10.26
CA SER A 182 -2.77 15.34 -11.60
C SER A 182 -2.02 14.27 -12.40
N TYR A 183 -1.26 13.42 -11.72
CA TYR A 183 -0.53 12.31 -12.35
C TYR A 183 -1.40 11.07 -12.59
N GLY A 184 -2.56 10.98 -11.92
CA GLY A 184 -3.38 9.75 -11.91
C GLY A 184 -2.84 8.69 -10.95
N TYR A 185 -2.03 9.10 -9.96
CA TYR A 185 -1.58 8.22 -8.88
C TYR A 185 -2.75 7.90 -7.93
N VAL A 186 -3.63 8.87 -7.72
CA VAL A 186 -4.90 8.70 -7.01
C VAL A 186 -6.05 9.20 -7.89
N ASN A 187 -7.27 8.73 -7.62
CA ASN A 187 -8.45 9.15 -8.36
C ASN A 187 -8.79 10.63 -8.12
N ARG A 188 -8.69 11.06 -6.86
CA ARG A 188 -8.95 12.45 -6.45
C ARG A 188 -8.18 12.79 -5.19
N SER A 189 -7.77 14.06 -5.08
CA SER A 189 -7.41 14.71 -3.82
C SER A 189 -8.56 15.60 -3.37
N LEU A 190 -8.91 15.52 -2.09
CA LEU A 190 -10.04 16.21 -1.50
C LEU A 190 -9.57 17.03 -0.29
N PRO A 191 -10.22 18.16 0.04
CA PRO A 191 -9.98 18.81 1.31
C PRO A 191 -10.06 17.79 2.45
N ASP A 192 -9.13 17.84 3.40
CA ASP A 192 -9.06 16.84 4.48
C ASP A 192 -10.38 16.66 5.24
N THR A 193 -11.10 17.77 5.43
CA THR A 193 -12.41 17.79 6.09
C THR A 193 -13.53 17.13 5.29
N GLU A 194 -13.35 16.92 3.99
CA GLU A 194 -14.36 16.33 3.10
C GLU A 194 -14.10 14.87 2.77
N LEU A 195 -12.87 14.39 2.99
CA LEU A 195 -12.41 13.07 2.55
C LEU A 195 -13.25 11.93 3.10
N ASP A 196 -13.49 11.87 4.41
CA ASP A 196 -14.30 10.82 5.04
C ASP A 196 -15.71 10.79 4.47
N GLY A 197 -16.39 11.95 4.47
CA GLY A 197 -17.75 12.05 3.98
C GLY A 197 -17.89 11.67 2.50
N PHE A 198 -16.88 11.97 1.69
CA PHE A 198 -16.87 11.57 0.28
C PHE A 198 -16.72 10.05 0.13
N VAL A 199 -15.74 9.46 0.79
CA VAL A 199 -15.46 8.01 0.70
C VAL A 199 -16.63 7.21 1.27
N ASP A 200 -17.20 7.62 2.40
CA ASP A 200 -18.35 6.94 3.02
C ASP A 200 -19.58 6.96 2.12
N ARG A 201 -19.89 8.10 1.49
CA ARG A 201 -21.02 8.18 0.52
C ARG A 201 -20.77 7.30 -0.71
N LEU A 202 -19.55 7.28 -1.24
CA LEU A 202 -19.19 6.45 -2.40
C LEU A 202 -19.28 4.96 -2.03
N ALA A 203 -18.72 4.55 -0.90
CA ALA A 203 -18.76 3.18 -0.42
C ALA A 203 -20.21 2.72 -0.18
N ALA A 204 -21.05 3.53 0.48
CA ALA A 204 -22.45 3.23 0.71
C ALA A 204 -23.23 3.10 -0.61
N ARG A 205 -22.96 3.98 -1.59
CA ARG A 205 -23.57 3.91 -2.92
C ARG A 205 -23.22 2.60 -3.63
N ILE A 206 -21.94 2.22 -3.68
CA ILE A 206 -21.49 0.97 -4.32
C ILE A 206 -22.06 -0.25 -3.57
N ALA A 207 -22.06 -0.23 -2.24
CA ALA A 207 -22.60 -1.30 -1.40
C ALA A 207 -24.10 -1.57 -1.65
N SER A 208 -24.85 -0.59 -2.15
CA SER A 208 -26.27 -0.73 -2.51
C SER A 208 -26.50 -1.48 -3.84
N PHE A 209 -25.47 -1.65 -4.66
CA PHE A 209 -25.59 -2.27 -5.98
C PHE A 209 -25.51 -3.79 -5.95
N ASP A 210 -25.82 -4.43 -7.08
CA ASP A 210 -25.75 -5.88 -7.24
C ASP A 210 -24.30 -6.38 -7.21
N LYS A 211 -24.03 -7.39 -6.38
CA LYS A 211 -22.67 -7.93 -6.20
C LYS A 211 -22.13 -8.59 -7.47
N TRP A 212 -22.99 -9.30 -8.22
CA TRP A 212 -22.59 -9.95 -9.46
C TRP A 212 -22.15 -8.92 -10.52
N ALA A 213 -22.92 -7.83 -10.65
CA ALA A 213 -22.59 -6.73 -11.58
C ALA A 213 -21.27 -6.06 -11.21
N ILE A 214 -21.04 -5.77 -9.90
CA ILE A 214 -19.77 -5.23 -9.39
C ILE A 214 -18.60 -6.14 -9.77
N ALA A 215 -18.69 -7.41 -9.40
CA ALA A 215 -17.60 -8.38 -9.59
C ALA A 215 -17.27 -8.59 -11.08
N ASN A 216 -18.27 -8.68 -11.95
CA ASN A 216 -18.04 -8.87 -13.38
C ASN A 216 -17.52 -7.63 -14.08
N THR A 217 -17.99 -6.43 -13.71
CA THR A 217 -17.44 -5.17 -14.22
C THR A 217 -15.97 -5.06 -13.86
N LYS A 218 -15.62 -5.26 -12.57
CA LYS A 218 -14.24 -5.25 -12.10
C LYS A 218 -13.37 -6.29 -12.85
N ARG A 219 -13.85 -7.52 -12.99
CA ARG A 219 -13.13 -8.59 -13.70
C ARG A 219 -12.79 -8.20 -15.14
N LEU A 220 -13.71 -7.56 -15.86
CA LEU A 220 -13.48 -7.14 -17.25
C LEU A 220 -12.50 -5.96 -17.33
N VAL A 221 -12.59 -4.99 -16.43
CA VAL A 221 -11.63 -3.88 -16.33
C VAL A 221 -10.24 -4.43 -16.00
N ASN A 222 -10.15 -5.36 -15.04
CA ASN A 222 -8.90 -6.00 -14.66
C ASN A 222 -8.24 -6.76 -15.83
N ALA A 223 -9.02 -7.46 -16.64
CA ALA A 223 -8.50 -8.17 -17.82
C ALA A 223 -7.85 -7.23 -18.84
N ALA A 224 -8.29 -5.97 -18.91
CA ALA A 224 -7.75 -4.96 -19.83
C ALA A 224 -6.59 -4.15 -19.26
N SER A 225 -6.40 -4.12 -17.93
CA SER A 225 -5.53 -3.13 -17.28
C SER A 225 -4.47 -3.72 -16.35
N LEU A 226 -4.66 -4.93 -15.82
CA LEU A 226 -3.72 -5.48 -14.84
C LEU A 226 -2.45 -6.07 -15.50
N PRO A 227 -1.32 -5.96 -14.80
CA PRO A 227 -0.11 -6.68 -15.20
C PRO A 227 -0.30 -8.20 -15.04
N PRO A 228 0.31 -9.02 -15.90
CA PRO A 228 0.41 -10.45 -15.67
C PRO A 228 1.31 -10.76 -14.48
N ASP A 229 1.08 -11.89 -13.81
CA ASP A 229 1.80 -12.25 -12.57
C ASP A 229 3.31 -12.38 -12.77
N VAL A 230 3.75 -12.78 -13.98
CA VAL A 230 5.17 -12.86 -14.32
C VAL A 230 5.89 -11.50 -14.23
N GLU A 231 5.22 -10.41 -14.58
CA GLU A 231 5.79 -9.07 -14.44
C GLU A 231 5.89 -8.66 -12.95
N VAL A 232 4.89 -9.03 -12.15
CA VAL A 232 4.89 -8.78 -10.69
C VAL A 232 6.01 -9.59 -10.02
N GLN A 233 6.16 -10.87 -10.38
CA GLN A 233 7.23 -11.73 -9.90
C GLN A 233 8.61 -11.16 -10.25
N ALA A 234 8.82 -10.72 -11.49
CA ALA A 234 10.10 -10.13 -11.91
C ALA A 234 10.47 -8.88 -11.07
N GLY A 235 9.47 -8.05 -10.71
CA GLY A 235 9.67 -6.92 -9.81
C GLY A 235 10.09 -7.35 -8.41
N TRP A 236 9.46 -8.38 -7.86
CA TRP A 236 9.84 -8.95 -6.57
C TRP A 236 11.26 -9.53 -6.59
N ASP A 237 11.61 -10.28 -7.62
CA ASP A 237 12.96 -10.87 -7.76
C ASP A 237 14.04 -9.78 -7.82
N ALA A 238 13.78 -8.70 -8.56
CA ALA A 238 14.67 -7.54 -8.61
C ALA A 238 14.79 -6.85 -7.24
N CYS A 239 13.69 -6.74 -6.48
CA CYS A 239 13.70 -6.23 -5.11
C CYS A 239 14.63 -7.09 -4.23
N MET A 240 14.41 -8.39 -4.19
CA MET A 240 15.21 -9.31 -3.37
C MET A 240 16.69 -9.28 -3.75
N ALA A 241 16.99 -9.25 -5.04
CA ALA A 241 18.38 -9.09 -5.51
C ALA A 241 19.00 -7.76 -5.10
N SER A 242 18.19 -6.68 -5.01
CA SER A 242 18.69 -5.36 -4.62
C SER A 242 18.98 -5.24 -3.13
N ILE A 243 18.20 -5.88 -2.27
CA ILE A 243 18.32 -5.80 -0.81
C ILE A 243 19.68 -6.31 -0.32
N ILE A 244 20.20 -7.38 -0.91
CA ILE A 244 21.47 -8.01 -0.49
C ILE A 244 22.71 -7.27 -1.03
N ARG A 245 22.55 -6.23 -1.84
CA ARG A 245 23.69 -5.48 -2.41
C ARG A 245 24.39 -4.67 -1.32
N PRO A 246 25.74 -4.73 -1.21
CA PRO A 246 26.48 -3.97 -0.20
C PRO A 246 26.21 -2.46 -0.24
N ALA A 247 26.06 -1.89 -1.44
CA ALA A 247 25.78 -0.47 -1.61
C ALA A 247 24.38 -0.07 -1.05
N ALA A 248 23.37 -0.92 -1.19
CA ALA A 248 22.06 -0.67 -0.62
C ALA A 248 22.09 -0.80 0.90
N GLN A 249 22.74 -1.84 1.43
CA GLN A 249 22.89 -2.04 2.87
C GLN A 249 23.60 -0.85 3.54
N GLU A 250 24.65 -0.32 2.94
CA GLU A 250 25.35 0.85 3.46
C GLU A 250 24.48 2.11 3.45
N LYS A 251 23.70 2.33 2.40
CA LYS A 251 22.76 3.49 2.34
C LYS A 251 21.66 3.36 3.39
N ILE A 252 21.06 2.18 3.55
CA ILE A 252 20.04 1.91 4.58
C ILE A 252 20.64 2.16 5.98
N LYS A 253 21.85 1.66 6.25
CA LYS A 253 22.53 1.89 7.51
C LYS A 253 22.75 3.38 7.80
N ARG A 254 23.14 4.16 6.79
CA ARG A 254 23.31 5.62 6.92
C ARG A 254 21.97 6.31 7.18
N LEU A 255 20.90 5.89 6.51
CA LEU A 255 19.57 6.43 6.73
C LEU A 255 19.07 6.12 8.14
N MET A 256 19.30 4.89 8.64
CA MET A 256 19.01 4.49 10.02
C MET A 256 19.76 5.37 11.05
N ALA A 257 21.03 5.68 10.79
CA ALA A 257 21.81 6.57 11.64
C ALA A 257 21.26 8.02 11.67
N ARG A 258 20.52 8.43 10.66
CA ARG A 258 19.86 9.74 10.55
C ARG A 258 18.42 9.77 11.12
N GLY A 259 17.96 8.70 11.74
CA GLY A 259 16.67 8.65 12.42
C GLY A 259 15.56 7.85 11.71
N PHE A 260 15.85 7.20 10.60
CA PHE A 260 14.92 6.27 9.96
C PHE A 260 14.47 5.19 10.95
N HIS A 261 13.22 4.78 10.94
CA HIS A 261 12.53 3.92 11.92
C HIS A 261 12.32 4.56 13.30
N LYS A 262 12.48 5.87 13.41
CA LYS A 262 12.16 6.61 14.64
C LYS A 262 11.21 7.76 14.31
N PRO A 263 10.23 8.05 15.18
CA PRO A 263 9.39 9.24 14.99
C PRO A 263 10.27 10.50 14.83
N GLY A 264 10.06 11.23 13.74
CA GLY A 264 10.83 12.44 13.44
C GLY A 264 10.92 12.72 11.95
N ASP A 265 11.74 13.70 11.59
CA ASP A 265 11.84 14.26 10.23
C ASP A 265 12.26 13.21 9.18
N ALA A 266 13.12 12.26 9.55
CA ALA A 266 13.53 11.20 8.63
C ALA A 266 12.36 10.33 8.14
N GLU A 267 11.28 10.26 8.91
CA GLU A 267 10.07 9.54 8.53
C GLU A 267 9.01 10.46 7.90
N THR A 268 8.87 11.69 8.40
CA THR A 268 7.84 12.62 7.92
C THR A 268 8.24 13.35 6.63
N ARG A 269 9.54 13.40 6.32
CA ARG A 269 10.14 14.08 5.16
C ARG A 269 11.17 13.18 4.46
N LEU A 270 10.83 11.92 4.27
CA LEU A 270 11.79 10.92 3.79
C LEU A 270 12.45 11.29 2.46
N GLY A 271 11.71 11.89 1.53
CA GLY A 271 12.24 12.36 0.25
C GLY A 271 13.45 13.27 0.40
N ASP A 272 13.45 14.20 1.37
CA ASP A 272 14.55 15.13 1.64
C ASP A 272 15.83 14.42 2.18
N TYR A 273 15.68 13.20 2.66
CA TYR A 273 16.78 12.41 3.24
C TYR A 273 17.46 11.48 2.24
N LEU A 274 16.86 11.29 1.04
CA LEU A 274 17.31 10.32 0.04
C LEU A 274 18.21 10.92 -1.04
N GLY A 275 18.05 12.22 -1.31
CA GLY A 275 18.85 12.96 -2.28
C GLY A 275 19.85 13.92 -1.63
N PRO A 276 20.61 14.67 -2.44
CA PRO A 276 21.30 15.86 -1.94
C PRO A 276 20.25 16.86 -1.48
N PRO A 277 20.51 17.64 -0.41
CA PRO A 277 19.59 18.70 -0.01
C PRO A 277 19.42 19.66 -1.19
N GLY A 278 18.16 19.94 -1.56
CA GLY A 278 17.80 20.90 -2.60
C GLY A 278 18.11 22.34 -2.18
#